data_4622923dbc60ac10ae74ef2caf47b124
#
_entry.id   4622923dbc60ac10ae74ef2caf47b124
#
_cell.length_a   1.000
_cell.length_b   1.000
_cell.length_c   1.000
_cell.angle_alpha   90.00
_cell.angle_beta   90.00
_cell.angle_gamma   90.00
#
_symmetry.space_group_name_H-M   'P 1'
#
loop_
_entity.id
_entity.type
_entity.pdbx_description
1 polymer ?
#
loop_
_entity_poly.entity_id
_entity_poly.type
_entity_poly.pdbx_seq_one_letter_code
_entity_poly.pdbx_strand_id
1 'polypeptide(L)'
;MRPDEIERLERAIMSLVVQAMRDYWDEAVTIFREETDQPQDIAEDLTREAIVAIGVSGTQDRLYGKVDVKKAIYAFLPDATPAALMLDAKAEKDNGNRTATIQMSQTSMRVRLKRQGANLDEPGKLETKIQRGKRIYRVVTIIAKFVYEETATARKLHRIIVACIPSGDLQDTYNPTSSDTIWLVGRDAPTLGEDFRVRISYALLAKKAAWRIQHITSS
;
A
#
# COMPACT_ATOMS: atom_id res chain seq x y z
N MET A 1 -14.15 -0.17 -16.78
CA MET A 1 -14.84 -0.27 -15.46
C MET A 1 -15.27 1.12 -15.07
N ARG A 2 -16.45 1.25 -14.51
CA ARG A 2 -16.93 2.49 -13.89
C ARG A 2 -16.22 2.73 -12.54
N PRO A 3 -16.15 3.97 -12.03
CA PRO A 3 -15.48 4.25 -10.76
C PRO A 3 -15.97 3.39 -9.58
N ASP A 4 -17.28 3.17 -9.48
CA ASP A 4 -17.88 2.33 -8.44
C ASP A 4 -17.47 0.85 -8.50
N GLU A 5 -17.21 0.33 -9.71
CA GLU A 5 -16.71 -1.04 -9.93
C GLU A 5 -15.24 -1.16 -9.51
N ILE A 6 -14.44 -0.11 -9.78
CA ILE A 6 -13.03 -0.06 -9.35
C ILE A 6 -12.97 -0.04 -7.84
N GLU A 7 -13.74 0.82 -7.19
CA GLU A 7 -13.76 0.89 -5.71
C GLU A 7 -14.25 -0.41 -5.06
N ARG A 8 -15.21 -1.09 -5.64
CA ARG A 8 -15.66 -2.42 -5.15
C ARG A 8 -14.53 -3.45 -5.22
N LEU A 9 -13.78 -3.48 -6.33
CA LEU A 9 -12.63 -4.36 -6.47
C LEU A 9 -11.54 -4.02 -5.44
N GLU A 10 -11.17 -2.74 -5.32
CA GLU A 10 -10.17 -2.28 -4.36
C GLU A 10 -10.58 -2.62 -2.92
N ARG A 11 -11.86 -2.46 -2.57
CA ARG A 11 -12.39 -2.80 -1.25
C ARG A 11 -12.34 -4.32 -0.99
N ALA A 12 -12.69 -5.13 -1.96
CA ALA A 12 -12.63 -6.60 -1.83
C ALA A 12 -11.18 -7.06 -1.60
N ILE A 13 -10.24 -6.57 -2.39
CA ILE A 13 -8.81 -6.89 -2.24
C ILE A 13 -8.27 -6.38 -0.88
N MET A 14 -8.65 -5.18 -0.47
CA MET A 14 -8.26 -4.65 0.83
C MET A 14 -8.78 -5.49 1.98
N SER A 15 -10.02 -5.96 1.91
CA SER A 15 -10.60 -6.84 2.94
C SER A 15 -9.81 -8.13 3.11
N LEU A 16 -9.32 -8.71 2.01
CA LEU A 16 -8.46 -9.89 2.05
C LEU A 16 -7.12 -9.59 2.75
N VAL A 17 -6.48 -8.48 2.41
CA VAL A 17 -5.22 -8.09 3.06
C VAL A 17 -5.42 -7.78 4.54
N VAL A 18 -6.50 -7.10 4.90
CA VAL A 18 -6.85 -6.81 6.30
C VAL A 18 -7.07 -8.12 7.08
N GLN A 19 -7.78 -9.08 6.50
CA GLN A 19 -7.99 -10.38 7.13
C GLN A 19 -6.66 -11.11 7.33
N ALA A 20 -5.81 -11.16 6.31
CA ALA A 20 -4.48 -11.75 6.42
C ALA A 20 -3.66 -11.15 7.56
N MET A 21 -3.62 -9.82 7.64
CA MET A 21 -2.85 -9.14 8.69
C MET A 21 -3.46 -9.36 10.09
N ARG A 22 -4.78 -9.55 10.20
CA ARG A 22 -5.44 -9.89 11.47
C ARG A 22 -5.11 -11.29 11.91
N ASP A 23 -5.22 -12.25 11.00
CA ASP A 23 -4.95 -13.66 11.28
C ASP A 23 -3.48 -13.89 11.67
N TYR A 24 -2.59 -13.03 11.18
CA TYR A 24 -1.15 -13.09 11.41
C TYR A 24 -0.66 -12.15 12.53
N TRP A 25 -1.58 -11.51 13.26
CA TRP A 25 -1.23 -10.48 14.25
C TRP A 25 -0.34 -11.00 15.38
N ASP A 26 -0.70 -12.13 16.00
CA ASP A 26 0.01 -12.67 17.17
C ASP A 26 1.43 -13.14 16.77
N GLU A 27 1.55 -13.72 15.58
CA GLU A 27 2.85 -14.09 14.99
C GLU A 27 3.71 -12.84 14.74
N ALA A 28 3.13 -11.79 14.14
CA ALA A 28 3.82 -10.54 13.89
C ALA A 28 4.31 -9.88 15.20
N VAL A 29 3.51 -9.90 16.27
CA VAL A 29 3.91 -9.37 17.58
C VAL A 29 5.11 -10.16 18.13
N THR A 30 5.08 -11.49 18.02
CA THR A 30 6.14 -12.37 18.50
C THR A 30 7.42 -12.13 17.72
N ILE A 31 7.37 -12.15 16.41
CA ILE A 31 8.53 -11.99 15.53
C ILE A 31 9.15 -10.59 15.70
N PHE A 32 8.33 -9.51 15.75
CA PHE A 32 8.86 -8.17 16.01
C PHE A 32 9.62 -8.05 17.34
N ARG A 33 9.21 -8.82 18.35
CA ARG A 33 9.87 -8.84 19.67
C ARG A 33 11.16 -9.63 19.67
N GLU A 34 11.22 -10.76 18.96
CA GLU A 34 12.28 -11.77 19.07
C GLU A 34 13.36 -11.63 18.01
N GLU A 35 12.99 -11.20 16.80
CA GLU A 35 13.93 -11.08 15.69
C GLU A 35 14.81 -9.83 15.79
N THR A 36 16.08 -9.99 15.36
CA THR A 36 17.08 -8.92 15.36
C THR A 36 17.27 -8.25 14.02
N ASP A 37 16.67 -8.80 12.97
CA ASP A 37 16.74 -8.26 11.61
C ASP A 37 16.19 -6.84 11.50
N GLN A 38 16.46 -6.19 10.37
CA GLN A 38 15.93 -4.86 10.14
C GLN A 38 14.39 -4.88 10.15
N PRO A 39 13.72 -3.97 10.88
CA PRO A 39 12.25 -3.98 10.98
C PRO A 39 11.54 -3.93 9.62
N GLN A 40 12.17 -3.32 8.62
CA GLN A 40 11.64 -3.29 7.26
C GLN A 40 11.63 -4.69 6.62
N ASP A 41 12.70 -5.46 6.79
CA ASP A 41 12.81 -6.81 6.24
C ASP A 41 11.80 -7.75 6.93
N ILE A 42 11.68 -7.65 8.25
CA ILE A 42 10.67 -8.37 9.03
C ILE A 42 9.25 -8.05 8.53
N ALA A 43 8.92 -6.77 8.33
CA ALA A 43 7.61 -6.37 7.83
C ALA A 43 7.32 -6.91 6.42
N GLU A 44 8.33 -6.96 5.54
CA GLU A 44 8.21 -7.51 4.19
C GLU A 44 7.96 -9.01 4.22
N ASP A 45 8.68 -9.76 5.07
CA ASP A 45 8.53 -11.20 5.22
C ASP A 45 7.18 -11.56 5.82
N LEU A 46 6.79 -10.95 6.94
CA LEU A 46 5.48 -11.14 7.57
C LEU A 46 4.32 -10.85 6.62
N THR A 47 4.42 -9.76 5.85
CA THR A 47 3.39 -9.40 4.89
C THR A 47 3.25 -10.46 3.80
N ARG A 48 4.37 -11.02 3.32
CA ARG A 48 4.37 -12.08 2.32
C ARG A 48 3.79 -13.38 2.88
N GLU A 49 4.19 -13.77 4.08
CA GLU A 49 3.72 -14.99 4.75
C GLU A 49 2.23 -14.93 5.05
N ALA A 50 1.75 -13.81 5.62
CA ALA A 50 0.35 -13.61 5.90
C ALA A 50 -0.54 -13.76 4.64
N ILE A 51 -0.11 -13.21 3.50
CA ILE A 51 -0.85 -13.34 2.23
C ILE A 51 -0.82 -14.78 1.71
N VAL A 52 0.29 -15.50 1.88
CA VAL A 52 0.38 -16.91 1.47
C VAL A 52 -0.49 -17.78 2.36
N ALA A 53 -0.54 -17.52 3.65
CA ALA A 53 -1.29 -18.31 4.64
C ALA A 53 -2.80 -18.26 4.46
N ILE A 54 -3.36 -17.14 3.93
CA ILE A 54 -4.81 -17.06 3.68
C ILE A 54 -5.29 -18.11 2.67
N GLY A 55 -4.39 -18.73 1.90
CA GLY A 55 -4.74 -19.81 0.98
C GLY A 55 -5.87 -19.43 0.01
N VAL A 56 -5.93 -18.18 -0.41
CA VAL A 56 -7.04 -17.67 -1.22
C VAL A 56 -7.15 -18.50 -2.49
N SER A 57 -8.28 -19.15 -2.66
CA SER A 57 -8.63 -20.00 -3.84
C SER A 57 -8.60 -19.25 -5.18
N GLY A 58 -8.02 -18.12 -5.25
CA GLY A 58 -7.89 -17.27 -6.43
C GLY A 58 -6.51 -16.67 -6.61
N THR A 59 -5.56 -16.96 -5.69
CA THR A 59 -4.20 -16.46 -5.86
C THR A 59 -3.55 -17.21 -7.01
N GLN A 60 -3.47 -16.56 -8.15
CA GLN A 60 -2.73 -17.06 -9.30
C GLN A 60 -1.36 -16.42 -9.29
N ASP A 61 -0.40 -17.04 -9.84
CA ASP A 61 0.98 -16.64 -10.12
C ASP A 61 1.47 -15.28 -9.59
N ARG A 62 2.68 -15.24 -9.08
CA ARG A 62 3.42 -13.99 -8.86
C ARG A 62 3.66 -13.29 -10.19
N LEU A 63 3.20 -12.05 -10.30
CA LEU A 63 3.55 -11.15 -11.37
C LEU A 63 4.73 -10.29 -10.88
N TYR A 64 5.85 -10.39 -11.56
CA TYR A 64 6.97 -9.48 -11.31
C TYR A 64 6.78 -8.25 -12.20
N GLY A 65 6.57 -7.09 -11.57
CA GLY A 65 6.42 -5.83 -12.29
C GLY A 65 7.75 -5.28 -12.82
N LYS A 66 7.68 -4.40 -13.81
CA LYS A 66 8.84 -3.66 -14.34
C LYS A 66 9.46 -2.68 -13.34
N VAL A 67 8.77 -2.43 -12.24
CA VAL A 67 8.95 -1.25 -11.42
C VAL A 67 9.96 -1.44 -10.29
N ASP A 68 10.02 -2.61 -9.71
CA ASP A 68 11.05 -2.98 -8.75
C ASP A 68 11.12 -4.51 -8.67
N VAL A 69 12.31 -5.05 -8.79
CA VAL A 69 12.57 -6.50 -8.78
C VAL A 69 12.19 -7.12 -7.43
N LYS A 70 12.09 -6.30 -6.38
CA LYS A 70 11.79 -6.73 -5.01
C LYS A 70 10.30 -6.79 -4.68
N LYS A 71 9.41 -6.21 -5.50
CA LYS A 71 7.97 -6.13 -5.20
C LYS A 71 7.21 -7.23 -5.92
N ALA A 72 6.77 -8.21 -5.16
CA ALA A 72 5.93 -9.28 -5.68
C ALA A 72 4.52 -8.73 -5.95
N ILE A 73 4.04 -8.89 -7.17
CA ILE A 73 2.66 -8.65 -7.56
C ILE A 73 1.91 -9.97 -7.44
N TYR A 74 0.85 -9.99 -6.66
CA TYR A 74 -0.04 -11.13 -6.52
C TYR A 74 -1.28 -10.91 -7.37
N ALA A 75 -1.65 -11.89 -8.19
CA ALA A 75 -2.88 -11.85 -8.94
C ALA A 75 -3.99 -12.57 -8.17
N PHE A 76 -5.11 -11.90 -8.00
CA PHE A 76 -6.32 -12.44 -7.38
C PHE A 76 -7.43 -12.44 -8.41
N LEU A 77 -8.36 -13.35 -8.28
CA LEU A 77 -9.57 -13.45 -9.12
C LEU A 77 -10.82 -13.44 -8.24
N PRO A 78 -11.13 -12.32 -7.54
CA PRO A 78 -12.40 -12.20 -6.87
C PRO A 78 -13.47 -12.00 -7.95
N ASP A 79 -14.52 -12.81 -7.94
CA ASP A 79 -15.71 -12.67 -8.78
C ASP A 79 -15.41 -12.48 -10.29
N ALA A 80 -14.51 -13.27 -10.85
CA ALA A 80 -14.10 -13.24 -12.25
C ALA A 80 -13.44 -11.94 -12.75
N THR A 81 -13.19 -10.94 -11.89
CA THR A 81 -12.43 -9.74 -12.27
C THR A 81 -10.96 -9.93 -11.93
N PRO A 82 -10.06 -10.04 -12.92
CA PRO A 82 -8.64 -10.21 -12.66
C PRO A 82 -8.04 -8.95 -12.01
N ALA A 83 -7.39 -9.14 -10.87
CA ALA A 83 -6.67 -8.08 -10.17
C ALA A 83 -5.22 -8.48 -9.93
N ALA A 84 -4.32 -7.49 -9.98
CA ALA A 84 -2.92 -7.62 -9.59
C ALA A 84 -2.69 -6.77 -8.34
N LEU A 85 -2.38 -7.41 -7.22
CA LEU A 85 -2.08 -6.72 -5.98
C LEU A 85 -0.62 -6.28 -5.94
N MET A 86 -0.41 -4.97 -5.83
CA MET A 86 0.84 -4.36 -5.41
C MET A 86 0.78 -4.16 -3.90
N LEU A 87 1.45 -5.03 -3.16
CA LEU A 87 1.50 -4.96 -1.71
C LEU A 87 2.90 -4.52 -1.26
N ASP A 88 2.94 -3.39 -0.56
CA ASP A 88 4.16 -2.78 -0.07
C ASP A 88 4.14 -2.76 1.47
N ALA A 89 5.12 -3.41 2.08
CA ALA A 89 5.30 -3.38 3.52
C ALA A 89 6.14 -2.17 3.93
N LYS A 90 5.81 -1.58 5.07
CA LYS A 90 6.56 -0.49 5.69
C LYS A 90 6.70 -0.77 7.18
N ALA A 91 7.91 -0.56 7.73
CA ALA A 91 8.10 -0.53 9.17
C ALA A 91 8.50 0.88 9.61
N GLU A 92 7.86 1.42 10.61
CA GLU A 92 8.12 2.77 11.10
C GLU A 92 7.96 2.83 12.63
N LYS A 93 8.92 3.51 13.28
CA LYS A 93 8.79 3.80 14.72
C LYS A 93 7.56 4.67 14.97
N ASP A 94 6.86 4.41 16.09
CA ASP A 94 5.68 5.20 16.45
C ASP A 94 6.09 6.62 16.85
N ASN A 95 5.99 7.52 15.90
CA ASN A 95 6.26 8.94 16.06
C ASN A 95 5.02 9.81 15.82
N GLY A 96 3.83 9.20 15.88
CA GLY A 96 2.55 9.85 15.58
C GLY A 96 2.33 10.17 14.11
N ASN A 97 3.23 9.78 13.23
CA ASN A 97 3.15 10.08 11.80
C ASN A 97 2.09 9.22 11.10
N ARG A 98 1.00 9.85 10.67
CA ARG A 98 -0.15 9.22 10.02
C ARG A 98 -0.06 9.31 8.50
N THR A 99 1.12 8.96 7.96
CA THR A 99 1.39 9.01 6.52
C THR A 99 2.18 7.78 6.10
N ALA A 100 2.23 7.47 4.82
CA ALA A 100 3.23 6.59 4.25
C ALA A 100 3.98 7.31 3.14
N THR A 101 5.29 7.08 3.06
CA THR A 101 6.11 7.53 1.93
C THR A 101 5.89 6.61 0.76
N ILE A 102 5.56 7.20 -0.40
CA ILE A 102 5.25 6.51 -1.65
C ILE A 102 6.27 6.92 -2.70
N GLN A 103 6.79 5.96 -3.43
CA GLN A 103 7.53 6.19 -4.66
C GLN A 103 6.54 6.38 -5.81
N MET A 104 6.92 7.13 -6.83
CA MET A 104 6.05 7.33 -8.00
C MET A 104 5.73 6.03 -8.73
N SER A 105 6.61 5.06 -8.62
CA SER A 105 6.43 3.69 -9.11
C SER A 105 5.41 2.85 -8.33
N GLN A 106 4.93 3.33 -7.19
CA GLN A 106 3.94 2.65 -6.34
C GLN A 106 2.53 3.22 -6.52
N THR A 107 2.34 4.21 -7.35
CA THR A 107 1.02 4.79 -7.62
C THR A 107 0.80 4.97 -9.11
N SER A 108 -0.43 4.69 -9.54
CA SER A 108 -0.91 5.02 -10.88
C SER A 108 -1.58 6.39 -10.95
N MET A 109 -1.85 7.00 -9.80
CA MET A 109 -2.48 8.31 -9.69
C MET A 109 -1.44 9.41 -9.96
N ARG A 110 -1.83 10.45 -10.68
CA ARG A 110 -1.04 11.68 -10.74
C ARG A 110 -0.98 12.31 -9.35
N VAL A 111 0.18 12.82 -8.99
CA VAL A 111 0.40 13.54 -7.75
C VAL A 111 0.21 15.04 -8.02
N ARG A 112 -0.92 15.58 -7.58
CA ARG A 112 -1.19 17.02 -7.62
C ARG A 112 -1.13 17.55 -6.20
N LEU A 113 -0.23 18.48 -5.92
CA LEU A 113 -0.09 19.12 -4.61
C LEU A 113 0.56 20.49 -4.75
N LYS A 114 0.51 21.29 -3.68
CA LYS A 114 1.29 22.55 -3.58
C LYS A 114 2.60 22.28 -2.88
N ARG A 115 3.70 22.70 -3.51
CA ARG A 115 5.05 22.60 -2.96
C ARG A 115 5.74 23.96 -3.06
N GLN A 116 6.15 24.53 -1.93
CA GLN A 116 6.82 25.84 -1.87
C GLN A 116 6.06 26.96 -2.64
N GLY A 117 4.71 26.93 -2.54
CA GLY A 117 3.85 27.88 -3.24
C GLY A 117 3.53 27.56 -4.70
N ALA A 118 4.25 26.64 -5.34
CA ALA A 118 4.01 26.21 -6.70
C ALA A 118 3.11 24.97 -6.78
N ASN A 119 2.31 24.86 -7.82
CA ASN A 119 1.58 23.63 -8.13
C ASN A 119 2.52 22.60 -8.72
N LEU A 120 2.51 21.40 -8.16
CA LEU A 120 3.15 20.22 -8.70
C LEU A 120 2.07 19.32 -9.30
N ASP A 121 2.31 18.78 -10.49
CA ASP A 121 1.44 17.83 -11.18
C ASP A 121 2.29 16.79 -11.92
N GLU A 122 2.63 15.70 -11.22
CA GLU A 122 3.51 14.64 -11.72
C GLU A 122 2.73 13.34 -11.96
N PRO A 123 2.95 12.64 -13.08
CA PRO A 123 2.29 11.37 -13.35
C PRO A 123 2.83 10.27 -12.42
N GLY A 124 1.93 9.44 -11.88
CA GLY A 124 2.32 8.15 -11.32
C GLY A 124 2.93 7.26 -12.41
N LYS A 125 3.89 6.43 -12.02
CA LYS A 125 4.62 5.55 -12.97
C LYS A 125 4.05 4.12 -12.98
N LEU A 126 3.15 3.77 -12.08
CA LEU A 126 2.47 2.49 -12.06
C LEU A 126 1.31 2.51 -13.06
N GLU A 127 1.17 1.45 -13.82
CA GLU A 127 0.02 1.31 -14.73
C GLU A 127 -1.24 0.93 -13.95
N THR A 128 -2.43 1.40 -14.39
CA THR A 128 -3.72 0.99 -13.80
C THR A 128 -4.14 -0.42 -14.21
N LYS A 129 -3.47 -0.98 -15.23
CA LYS A 129 -3.70 -2.32 -15.76
C LYS A 129 -2.40 -2.96 -16.18
N ILE A 130 -2.26 -4.25 -15.92
CA ILE A 130 -1.12 -5.07 -16.38
C ILE A 130 -1.67 -6.18 -17.27
N GLN A 131 -1.08 -6.33 -18.46
CA GLN A 131 -1.38 -7.46 -19.34
C GLN A 131 -0.37 -8.59 -19.10
N ARG A 132 -0.89 -9.81 -18.91
CA ARG A 132 -0.09 -11.03 -18.89
C ARG A 132 -0.73 -12.09 -19.79
N GLY A 133 -0.07 -12.40 -20.87
CA GLY A 133 -0.64 -13.25 -21.91
C GLY A 133 -1.91 -12.63 -22.48
N LYS A 134 -3.00 -13.38 -22.45
CA LYS A 134 -4.32 -12.92 -22.92
C LYS A 134 -5.17 -12.24 -21.85
N ARG A 135 -4.69 -12.17 -20.60
CA ARG A 135 -5.44 -11.59 -19.47
C ARG A 135 -4.96 -10.19 -19.15
N ILE A 136 -5.91 -9.33 -18.83
CA ILE A 136 -5.67 -7.98 -18.31
C ILE A 136 -6.05 -7.98 -16.84
N TYR A 137 -5.13 -7.55 -15.98
CA TYR A 137 -5.31 -7.45 -14.53
C TYR A 137 -5.43 -5.97 -14.15
N ARG A 138 -6.41 -5.64 -13.31
CA ARG A 138 -6.48 -4.34 -12.66
C ARG A 138 -5.47 -4.28 -11.54
N VAL A 139 -4.69 -3.21 -11.48
CA VAL A 139 -3.70 -3.01 -10.41
C VAL A 139 -4.38 -2.39 -9.20
N VAL A 140 -4.21 -3.03 -8.06
CA VAL A 140 -4.64 -2.54 -6.75
C VAL A 140 -3.41 -2.39 -5.87
N THR A 141 -3.19 -1.19 -5.34
CA THR A 141 -2.04 -0.90 -4.48
C THR A 141 -2.45 -0.83 -3.03
N ILE A 142 -1.82 -1.63 -2.19
CA ILE A 142 -2.04 -1.64 -0.75
C ILE A 142 -0.71 -1.51 -0.03
N ILE A 143 -0.71 -0.73 1.05
CA ILE A 143 0.41 -0.60 1.97
C ILE A 143 0.01 -1.25 3.29
N ALA A 144 0.86 -2.14 3.79
CA ALA A 144 0.81 -2.66 5.16
C ALA A 144 1.93 -1.98 5.97
N LYS A 145 1.56 -1.07 6.88
CA LYS A 145 2.51 -0.32 7.69
C LYS A 145 2.51 -0.86 9.12
N PHE A 146 3.64 -1.46 9.50
CA PHE A 146 3.90 -1.94 10.86
C PHE A 146 4.46 -0.79 11.70
N VAL A 147 3.72 -0.40 12.73
CA VAL A 147 4.08 0.69 13.64
C VAL A 147 4.56 0.09 14.95
N TYR A 148 5.81 0.34 15.28
CA TYR A 148 6.47 -0.27 16.43
C TYR A 148 7.20 0.76 17.29
N GLU A 149 7.45 0.39 18.53
CA GLU A 149 8.37 1.06 19.44
C GLU A 149 9.64 0.22 19.58
N GLU A 150 10.78 0.86 19.69
CA GLU A 150 12.06 0.20 19.93
C GLU A 150 12.65 0.70 21.25
N THR A 151 12.93 -0.23 22.13
CA THR A 151 13.65 -0.02 23.38
C THR A 151 15.09 -0.52 23.26
N ALA A 152 15.90 -0.37 24.29
CA ALA A 152 17.27 -0.86 24.28
C ALA A 152 17.37 -2.41 24.15
N THR A 153 16.32 -3.14 24.50
CA THR A 153 16.33 -4.62 24.60
C THR A 153 15.32 -5.34 23.74
N ALA A 154 14.30 -4.63 23.21
CA ALA A 154 13.23 -5.26 22.47
C ALA A 154 12.49 -4.27 21.56
N ARG A 155 11.76 -4.82 20.59
CA ARG A 155 10.79 -4.11 19.77
C ARG A 155 9.39 -4.53 20.15
N LYS A 156 8.46 -3.59 20.15
CA LYS A 156 7.05 -3.83 20.44
C LYS A 156 6.20 -3.35 19.27
N LEU A 157 5.53 -4.27 18.59
CA LEU A 157 4.54 -3.92 17.56
C LEU A 157 3.29 -3.35 18.24
N HIS A 158 2.87 -2.16 17.83
CA HIS A 158 1.70 -1.46 18.38
C HIS A 158 0.45 -1.65 17.51
N ARG A 159 0.62 -1.59 16.20
CA ARG A 159 -0.48 -1.71 15.23
C ARG A 159 0.06 -1.96 13.83
N ILE A 160 -0.79 -2.54 13.00
CA ILE A 160 -0.60 -2.56 11.55
C ILE A 160 -1.66 -1.65 10.94
N ILE A 161 -1.24 -0.73 10.07
CA ILE A 161 -2.13 0.14 9.32
C ILE A 161 -2.15 -0.36 7.88
N VAL A 162 -3.31 -0.79 7.42
CA VAL A 162 -3.53 -1.18 6.03
C VAL A 162 -4.16 -0.01 5.29
N ALA A 163 -3.52 0.45 4.22
CA ALA A 163 -3.98 1.57 3.40
C ALA A 163 -4.12 1.16 1.94
N CYS A 164 -5.31 1.34 1.36
CA CYS A 164 -5.55 1.12 -0.07
C CYS A 164 -5.38 2.43 -0.84
N ILE A 165 -4.34 2.49 -1.68
CA ILE A 165 -4.06 3.64 -2.55
C ILE A 165 -5.05 3.64 -3.71
N PRO A 166 -5.80 4.73 -3.96
CA PRO A 166 -6.74 4.76 -5.07
C PRO A 166 -6.05 4.58 -6.42
N SER A 167 -6.69 3.85 -7.33
CA SER A 167 -6.26 3.76 -8.74
C SER A 167 -6.22 5.11 -9.42
N GLY A 168 -5.30 5.29 -10.38
CA GLY A 168 -5.26 6.49 -11.23
C GLY A 168 -6.56 6.73 -12.01
N ASP A 169 -7.34 5.69 -12.28
CA ASP A 169 -8.66 5.81 -12.91
C ASP A 169 -9.70 6.53 -11.98
N LEU A 170 -9.37 6.76 -10.70
CA LEU A 170 -10.17 7.49 -9.71
C LEU A 170 -9.60 8.89 -9.43
N GLN A 171 -8.76 9.42 -10.31
CA GLN A 171 -8.05 10.70 -10.15
C GLN A 171 -8.98 11.84 -9.72
N ASP A 172 -10.11 12.00 -10.41
CA ASP A 172 -11.02 13.13 -10.18
C ASP A 172 -11.78 13.04 -8.85
N THR A 173 -11.86 11.85 -8.26
CA THR A 173 -12.47 11.64 -6.94
C THR A 173 -11.48 11.94 -5.80
N TYR A 174 -10.23 11.48 -5.94
CA TYR A 174 -9.30 11.47 -4.82
C TYR A 174 -8.25 12.57 -4.86
N ASN A 175 -7.91 13.05 -6.05
CA ASN A 175 -6.89 14.08 -6.23
C ASN A 175 -7.18 14.96 -7.47
N PRO A 176 -8.36 15.65 -7.51
CA PRO A 176 -8.76 16.45 -8.66
C PRO A 176 -7.86 17.67 -8.86
N THR A 177 -7.37 18.30 -7.77
CA THR A 177 -6.55 19.51 -7.83
C THR A 177 -5.42 19.47 -6.81
N SER A 178 -4.50 20.43 -6.88
CA SER A 178 -3.41 20.58 -5.90
C SER A 178 -3.87 21.05 -4.51
N SER A 179 -5.08 21.54 -4.38
CA SER A 179 -5.71 21.95 -3.11
C SER A 179 -6.71 20.94 -2.56
N ASP A 180 -7.28 20.09 -3.42
CA ASP A 180 -8.10 18.94 -3.02
C ASP A 180 -7.34 17.65 -3.35
N THR A 181 -6.47 17.24 -2.45
CA THR A 181 -5.51 16.15 -2.65
C THR A 181 -5.40 15.25 -1.44
N ILE A 182 -4.99 14.02 -1.66
CA ILE A 182 -4.61 13.06 -0.61
C ILE A 182 -3.10 13.05 -0.34
N TRP A 183 -2.34 13.84 -1.11
CA TRP A 183 -0.88 13.86 -1.07
C TRP A 183 -0.33 14.99 -0.20
N LEU A 184 0.79 14.72 0.43
CA LEU A 184 1.62 15.69 1.14
C LEU A 184 3.02 15.68 0.53
N VAL A 185 3.72 16.81 0.69
CA VAL A 185 5.12 16.93 0.26
C VAL A 185 5.98 15.87 0.95
N GLY A 186 6.68 15.07 0.17
CA GLY A 186 7.65 14.10 0.64
C GLY A 186 9.07 14.69 0.66
N ARG A 187 10.04 13.89 1.07
CA ARG A 187 11.45 14.23 0.92
C ARG A 187 11.89 14.07 -0.53
N ASP A 188 12.69 15.00 -1.02
CA ASP A 188 13.45 14.84 -2.24
C ASP A 188 14.63 13.93 -1.94
N ALA A 189 14.42 12.65 -2.04
CA ALA A 189 15.53 11.71 -2.00
C ALA A 189 15.44 10.88 -3.27
N PRO A 190 16.40 11.00 -4.18
CA PRO A 190 16.50 10.09 -5.29
C PRO A 190 16.72 8.68 -4.72
N THR A 191 15.87 7.76 -5.15
CA THR A 191 16.13 6.33 -5.04
C THR A 191 16.27 5.81 -6.45
N LEU A 192 16.79 4.59 -6.62
CA LEU A 192 16.98 3.96 -7.92
C LEU A 192 15.75 4.19 -8.83
N GLY A 193 15.90 5.04 -9.85
CA GLY A 193 14.87 5.35 -10.83
C GLY A 193 13.73 6.28 -10.38
N GLU A 194 13.84 6.93 -9.21
CA GLU A 194 12.82 7.85 -8.70
C GLU A 194 13.38 9.25 -8.48
N ASP A 195 12.74 10.25 -9.08
CA ASP A 195 13.16 11.64 -8.98
C ASP A 195 12.77 12.27 -7.64
N PHE A 196 11.61 11.86 -7.09
CA PHE A 196 11.17 12.29 -5.78
C PHE A 196 10.18 11.30 -5.14
N ARG A 197 9.94 11.47 -3.84
CA ARG A 197 8.95 10.73 -3.07
C ARG A 197 7.85 11.66 -2.60
N VAL A 198 6.65 11.13 -2.52
CA VAL A 198 5.48 11.81 -1.98
C VAL A 198 4.99 11.07 -0.74
N ARG A 199 4.21 11.74 0.10
CA ARG A 199 3.54 11.10 1.23
C ARG A 199 2.05 11.05 0.98
N ILE A 200 1.44 9.88 1.21
CA ILE A 200 0.00 9.79 1.30
C ILE A 200 -0.43 10.14 2.72
N SER A 201 -1.43 11.02 2.85
CA SER A 201 -2.04 11.35 4.13
C SER A 201 -3.19 10.40 4.43
N TYR A 202 -3.08 9.62 5.49
CA TYR A 202 -4.16 8.72 5.90
C TYR A 202 -5.41 9.49 6.32
N ALA A 203 -5.25 10.65 6.97
CA ALA A 203 -6.37 11.48 7.36
C ALA A 203 -7.13 12.06 6.16
N LEU A 204 -6.43 12.59 5.16
CA LEU A 204 -7.05 13.11 3.95
C LEU A 204 -7.71 11.99 3.13
N LEU A 205 -7.05 10.82 3.03
CA LEU A 205 -7.61 9.66 2.35
C LEU A 205 -8.86 9.15 3.06
N ALA A 206 -8.82 8.99 4.39
CA ALA A 206 -9.95 8.53 5.18
C ALA A 206 -11.13 9.51 5.15
N LYS A 207 -10.87 10.82 5.05
CA LYS A 207 -11.92 11.85 4.88
C LYS A 207 -12.70 11.66 3.57
N LYS A 208 -12.02 11.22 2.50
CA LYS A 208 -12.66 10.92 1.20
C LYS A 208 -13.34 9.54 1.22
N ALA A 209 -12.71 8.54 1.83
CA ALA A 209 -13.24 7.19 1.93
C ALA A 209 -12.64 6.45 3.14
N ALA A 210 -13.38 6.43 4.25
CA ALA A 210 -12.90 5.89 5.53
C ALA A 210 -12.45 4.42 5.43
N TRP A 211 -13.10 3.63 4.56
CA TRP A 211 -12.77 2.22 4.38
C TRP A 211 -11.34 1.97 3.86
N ARG A 212 -10.71 2.96 3.23
CA ARG A 212 -9.36 2.84 2.66
C ARG A 212 -8.24 2.78 3.69
N ILE A 213 -8.55 3.07 4.95
CA ILE A 213 -7.59 2.99 6.05
C ILE A 213 -8.17 2.09 7.13
N GLN A 214 -7.47 1.00 7.45
CA GLN A 214 -7.84 0.07 8.52
C GLN A 214 -6.69 -0.05 9.51
N HIS A 215 -7.04 -0.06 10.79
CA HIS A 215 -6.10 -0.26 11.88
C HIS A 215 -6.32 -1.63 12.50
N ILE A 216 -5.23 -2.37 12.67
CA ILE A 216 -5.20 -3.68 13.30
C ILE A 216 -4.37 -3.52 14.57
N THR A 217 -4.94 -3.89 15.71
CA THR A 217 -4.31 -3.87 17.03
C THR A 217 -4.68 -5.17 17.74
N SER A 218 -4.01 -5.46 18.86
CA SER A 218 -4.50 -6.52 19.79
C SER A 218 -5.96 -6.26 20.15
N SER A 219 -6.74 -7.32 20.14
CA SER A 219 -8.12 -7.36 20.63
C SER A 219 -8.18 -7.07 22.13
#